data_eb44ad32e95f17ff84a621b5b0d1b357
#
_entry.id   eb44ad32e95f17ff84a621b5b0d1b357
#
_cell.length_a   1.000
_cell.length_b   1.000
_cell.length_c   1.000
_cell.angle_alpha   90.00
_cell.angle_beta   90.00
_cell.angle_gamma   90.00
#
_symmetry.space_group_name_H-M   'P 1'
#
loop_
_entity.id
_entity.type
_entity.pdbx_description
1 polymer ?
#
loop_
_entity_poly.entity_id
_entity_poly.type
_entity_poly.pdbx_seq_one_letter_code
_entity_poly.pdbx_strand_id
1 'polypeptide(L)'
;MGKYMDAAVRYNEISRLDKQTVEETLTRAAVCLFLAPKGPQKSRMLQTMYKDQSYANLAIFPFIEKVYFDRILRANEVEEMRALFSAHHLESRDGELSSLQRAVIEHNLVSMSGVYNNIGFDQLGELIGVSDVQAEKAAAKMISDDRLTGSIDQVDRIVYFGGDSEPLVEWDEKVVDISLKLNDIVDEMKKKGLVQV
;
A
#
# COMPACT_ATOMS: atom_id res chain seq x y z
N MET A 1 10.49 2.62 -14.38
CA MET A 1 10.33 2.70 -12.91
C MET A 1 11.71 2.86 -12.28
N GLY A 2 11.91 3.89 -11.43
CA GLY A 2 13.19 4.11 -10.77
C GLY A 2 13.51 2.97 -9.78
N LYS A 3 14.78 2.61 -9.69
CA LYS A 3 15.26 1.62 -8.71
C LYS A 3 15.35 2.25 -7.31
N TYR A 4 14.25 2.81 -6.83
CA TYR A 4 14.23 3.54 -5.56
C TYR A 4 14.59 2.69 -4.36
N MET A 5 14.20 1.41 -4.35
CA MET A 5 14.55 0.50 -3.26
C MET A 5 16.06 0.26 -3.19
N ASP A 6 16.69 0.00 -4.33
CA ASP A 6 18.15 -0.19 -4.40
C ASP A 6 18.91 1.09 -3.99
N ALA A 7 18.40 2.25 -4.41
CA ALA A 7 18.95 3.54 -4.02
C ALA A 7 18.87 3.76 -2.50
N ALA A 8 17.72 3.46 -1.88
CA ALA A 8 17.54 3.58 -0.44
C ALA A 8 18.52 2.70 0.35
N VAL A 9 18.73 1.45 -0.07
CA VAL A 9 19.70 0.54 0.55
C VAL A 9 21.12 1.11 0.43
N ARG A 10 21.51 1.55 -0.77
CA ARG A 10 22.85 2.10 -0.99
C ARG A 10 23.12 3.38 -0.19
N TYR A 11 22.15 4.30 -0.12
CA TYR A 11 22.30 5.50 0.72
C TYR A 11 22.45 5.14 2.20
N ASN A 12 21.71 4.15 2.68
CA ASN A 12 21.83 3.67 4.06
C ASN A 12 23.19 2.96 4.33
N GLU A 13 23.78 2.30 3.34
CA GLU A 13 25.14 1.75 3.43
C GLU A 13 26.19 2.85 3.44
N ILE A 14 26.08 3.85 2.56
CA ILE A 14 27.00 5.00 2.49
C ILE A 14 27.01 5.78 3.81
N SER A 15 25.86 5.99 4.45
CA SER A 15 25.76 6.69 5.73
C SER A 15 26.60 6.05 6.84
N ARG A 16 26.86 4.74 6.76
CA ARG A 16 27.72 4.03 7.73
C ARG A 16 29.20 4.19 7.45
N LEU A 17 29.57 4.51 6.20
CA LEU A 17 30.96 4.64 5.77
C LEU A 17 31.48 6.08 5.91
N ASP A 18 30.64 7.08 5.60
CA ASP A 18 31.02 8.48 5.61
C ASP A 18 30.29 9.25 6.73
N LYS A 19 31.06 9.63 7.76
CA LYS A 19 30.53 10.37 8.93
C LYS A 19 30.26 11.85 8.66
N GLN A 20 30.72 12.42 7.54
CA GLN A 20 30.55 13.85 7.27
C GLN A 20 29.22 14.17 6.61
N THR A 21 28.62 13.21 5.89
CA THR A 21 27.37 13.40 5.12
C THR A 21 26.22 12.52 5.61
N VAL A 22 26.30 12.05 6.88
CA VAL A 22 25.34 11.10 7.45
C VAL A 22 23.89 11.61 7.35
N GLU A 23 23.62 12.83 7.80
CA GLU A 23 22.26 13.38 7.84
C GLU A 23 21.65 13.49 6.44
N GLU A 24 22.44 13.94 5.47
CA GLU A 24 21.97 14.08 4.10
C GLU A 24 21.74 12.72 3.44
N THR A 25 22.64 11.76 3.64
CA THR A 25 22.51 10.42 3.07
C THR A 25 21.36 9.64 3.68
N LEU A 26 21.13 9.77 4.99
CA LEU A 26 19.98 9.16 5.66
C LEU A 26 18.65 9.78 5.21
N THR A 27 18.61 11.11 5.05
CA THR A 27 17.43 11.80 4.50
C THR A 27 17.12 11.33 3.09
N ARG A 28 18.13 11.23 2.22
CA ARG A 28 17.97 10.69 0.86
C ARG A 28 17.55 9.22 0.85
N ALA A 29 18.07 8.40 1.78
CA ALA A 29 17.65 7.03 1.94
C ALA A 29 16.15 6.93 2.28
N ALA A 30 15.67 7.76 3.22
CA ALA A 30 14.26 7.80 3.61
C ALA A 30 13.35 8.27 2.46
N VAL A 31 13.75 9.32 1.73
CA VAL A 31 13.04 9.80 0.54
C VAL A 31 12.92 8.71 -0.53
N CYS A 32 14.03 8.04 -0.86
CA CYS A 32 14.02 6.94 -1.83
C CYS A 32 13.15 5.78 -1.35
N LEU A 33 13.20 5.44 -0.07
CA LEU A 33 12.35 4.38 0.49
C LEU A 33 10.87 4.72 0.39
N PHE A 34 10.49 5.98 0.64
CA PHE A 34 9.12 6.41 0.50
C PHE A 34 8.61 6.27 -0.94
N LEU A 35 9.42 6.68 -1.93
CA LEU A 35 9.09 6.58 -3.36
C LEU A 35 9.12 5.15 -3.90
N ALA A 36 9.67 4.18 -3.14
CA ALA A 36 9.67 2.79 -3.53
C ALA A 36 8.25 2.18 -3.44
N PRO A 37 7.89 1.25 -4.33
CA PRO A 37 6.59 0.58 -4.29
C PRO A 37 6.42 -0.20 -2.98
N LYS A 38 5.17 -0.36 -2.53
CA LYS A 38 4.87 -1.14 -1.33
C LYS A 38 5.27 -2.61 -1.54
N GLY A 39 5.90 -3.18 -0.51
CA GLY A 39 6.35 -4.57 -0.53
C GLY A 39 7.07 -4.95 0.76
N PRO A 40 7.33 -6.25 0.98
CA PRO A 40 7.91 -6.75 2.22
C PRO A 40 9.30 -6.18 2.49
N GLN A 41 10.08 -5.88 1.46
CA GLN A 41 11.40 -5.25 1.60
C GLN A 41 11.30 -3.82 2.11
N LYS A 42 10.34 -3.01 1.57
CA LYS A 42 10.07 -1.65 2.04
C LYS A 42 9.68 -1.65 3.50
N SER A 43 8.76 -2.53 3.91
CA SER A 43 8.29 -2.62 5.30
C SER A 43 9.43 -2.97 6.27
N ARG A 44 10.29 -3.93 5.91
CA ARG A 44 11.46 -4.29 6.75
C ARG A 44 12.45 -3.15 6.89
N MET A 45 12.75 -2.46 5.79
CA MET A 45 13.69 -1.34 5.81
C MET A 45 13.11 -0.15 6.59
N LEU A 46 11.81 0.13 6.43
CA LEU A 46 11.10 1.16 7.17
C LEU A 46 11.13 0.89 8.68
N GLN A 47 10.92 -0.37 9.09
CA GLN A 47 11.05 -0.79 10.48
C GLN A 47 12.48 -0.60 11.01
N THR A 48 13.48 -0.87 10.19
CA THR A 48 14.89 -0.65 10.56
C THR A 48 15.16 0.83 10.76
N MET A 49 14.72 1.70 9.83
CA MET A 49 14.89 3.15 9.92
C MET A 49 14.17 3.74 11.15
N TYR A 50 12.96 3.26 11.44
CA TYR A 50 12.21 3.72 12.61
C TYR A 50 12.90 3.38 13.94
N LYS A 51 13.56 2.22 14.03
CA LYS A 51 14.25 1.75 15.24
C LYS A 51 15.67 2.33 15.39
N ASP A 52 16.24 2.85 14.33
CA ASP A 52 17.62 3.38 14.34
C ASP A 52 17.65 4.81 14.89
N GLN A 53 18.38 5.00 15.99
CA GLN A 53 18.56 6.30 16.63
C GLN A 53 19.15 7.37 15.72
N SER A 54 19.89 6.97 14.67
CA SER A 54 20.48 7.89 13.70
C SER A 54 19.41 8.68 12.94
N TYR A 55 18.21 8.13 12.77
CA TYR A 55 17.09 8.81 12.12
C TYR A 55 16.27 9.68 13.07
N ALA A 56 16.28 9.39 14.38
CA ALA A 56 15.42 10.05 15.37
C ALA A 56 15.64 11.58 15.46
N ASN A 57 16.84 12.05 15.16
CA ASN A 57 17.20 13.47 15.20
C ASN A 57 17.03 14.20 13.85
N LEU A 58 16.62 13.50 12.81
CA LEU A 58 16.47 14.08 11.47
C LEU A 58 15.11 14.78 11.32
N ALA A 59 15.07 15.87 10.57
CA ALA A 59 13.84 16.59 10.23
C ALA A 59 12.80 15.70 9.51
N ILE A 60 13.23 14.64 8.84
CA ILE A 60 12.35 13.68 8.15
C ILE A 60 11.73 12.63 9.08
N PHE A 61 12.18 12.53 10.35
CA PHE A 61 11.72 11.47 11.25
C PHE A 61 10.21 11.46 11.51
N PRO A 62 9.51 12.61 11.74
CA PRO A 62 8.07 12.62 11.91
C PRO A 62 7.31 12.06 10.68
N PHE A 63 7.88 12.22 9.49
CA PHE A 63 7.35 11.65 8.26
C PHE A 63 7.55 10.14 8.20
N ILE A 64 8.75 9.65 8.57
CA ILE A 64 9.05 8.21 8.66
C ILE A 64 8.09 7.54 9.66
N GLU A 65 7.85 8.19 10.81
CA GLU A 65 6.93 7.69 11.83
C GLU A 65 5.51 7.54 11.28
N LYS A 66 4.98 8.55 10.58
CA LYS A 66 3.65 8.49 9.98
C LYS A 66 3.53 7.38 8.93
N VAL A 67 4.54 7.25 8.07
CA VAL A 67 4.59 6.20 7.05
C VAL A 67 4.71 4.81 7.69
N TYR A 68 5.44 4.69 8.78
CA TYR A 68 5.59 3.42 9.50
C TYR A 68 4.29 2.95 10.17
N PHE A 69 3.50 3.89 10.73
CA PHE A 69 2.21 3.59 11.33
C PHE A 69 1.04 3.62 10.33
N ASP A 70 1.31 3.64 9.05
CA ASP A 70 0.31 3.72 7.98
C ASP A 70 -0.73 4.84 8.21
N ARG A 71 -0.28 6.01 8.73
CA ARG A 71 -1.14 7.17 8.94
C ARG A 71 -1.32 7.95 7.65
N ILE A 72 -2.51 8.52 7.46
CA ILE A 72 -2.82 9.37 6.30
C ILE A 72 -1.93 10.61 6.30
N LEU A 73 -1.29 10.88 5.17
CA LEU A 73 -0.47 12.06 4.93
C LEU A 73 -1.35 13.18 4.38
N ARG A 74 -1.48 14.28 5.11
CA ARG A 74 -2.25 15.44 4.71
C ARG A 74 -1.45 16.34 3.77
N ALA A 75 -2.14 17.12 2.93
CA ALA A 75 -1.51 18.00 1.93
C ALA A 75 -0.52 18.99 2.54
N ASN A 76 -0.84 19.61 3.68
CA ASN A 76 0.06 20.53 4.38
C ASN A 76 1.36 19.85 4.86
N GLU A 77 1.27 18.62 5.34
CA GLU A 77 2.44 17.84 5.82
C GLU A 77 3.34 17.41 4.65
N VAL A 78 2.72 17.07 3.54
CA VAL A 78 3.47 16.76 2.30
C VAL A 78 4.18 18.00 1.77
N GLU A 79 3.55 19.18 1.85
CA GLU A 79 4.15 20.43 1.40
C GLU A 79 5.34 20.84 2.29
N GLU A 80 5.25 20.67 3.62
CA GLU A 80 6.38 20.88 4.54
C GLU A 80 7.58 19.99 4.21
N MET A 81 7.33 18.74 3.83
CA MET A 81 8.39 17.78 3.48
C MET A 81 8.91 17.94 2.05
N ARG A 82 8.21 18.70 1.20
CA ARG A 82 8.56 18.88 -0.20
C ARG A 82 9.98 19.41 -0.41
N ALA A 83 10.46 20.24 0.51
CA ALA A 83 11.82 20.77 0.48
C ALA A 83 12.92 19.69 0.58
N LEU A 84 12.62 18.53 1.16
CA LEU A 84 13.55 17.41 1.29
C LEU A 84 13.64 16.54 0.04
N PHE A 85 12.70 16.72 -0.90
CA PHE A 85 12.67 15.97 -2.16
C PHE A 85 13.44 16.70 -3.25
N SER A 86 14.16 15.96 -4.07
CA SER A 86 14.87 16.51 -5.23
C SER A 86 13.89 16.95 -6.32
N ALA A 87 14.26 17.96 -7.12
CA ALA A 87 13.42 18.53 -8.18
C ALA A 87 12.82 17.47 -9.12
N HIS A 88 13.60 16.47 -9.51
CA HIS A 88 13.14 15.38 -10.39
C HIS A 88 12.04 14.48 -9.79
N HIS A 89 11.85 14.46 -8.45
CA HIS A 89 10.75 13.75 -7.80
C HIS A 89 9.47 14.57 -7.81
N LEU A 90 9.59 15.89 -7.96
CA LEU A 90 8.50 16.87 -7.94
C LEU A 90 7.98 17.19 -9.33
N GLU A 91 8.80 16.95 -10.37
CA GLU A 91 8.43 17.22 -11.76
C GLU A 91 7.30 16.29 -12.21
N SER A 92 6.26 16.90 -12.76
CA SER A 92 5.19 16.22 -13.49
C SER A 92 5.55 16.22 -14.97
N ARG A 93 5.50 15.09 -15.64
CA ARG A 93 5.71 14.97 -17.09
C ARG A 93 4.36 14.74 -17.76
N ASP A 94 4.08 15.51 -18.80
CA ASP A 94 2.93 15.34 -19.70
C ASP A 94 1.55 15.18 -19.00
N GLY A 95 1.31 15.91 -17.89
CA GLY A 95 0.06 15.82 -17.16
C GLY A 95 -0.08 14.58 -16.26
N GLU A 96 0.98 13.76 -16.17
CA GLU A 96 1.05 12.68 -15.19
C GLU A 96 1.41 13.21 -13.80
N LEU A 97 0.96 12.49 -12.76
CA LEU A 97 1.32 12.78 -11.38
C LEU A 97 2.84 12.67 -11.17
N SER A 98 3.41 13.60 -10.41
CA SER A 98 4.82 13.51 -10.01
C SER A 98 5.08 12.22 -9.21
N SER A 99 6.34 11.80 -9.13
CA SER A 99 6.71 10.60 -8.34
C SER A 99 6.30 10.74 -6.87
N LEU A 100 6.42 11.95 -6.30
CA LEU A 100 5.97 12.24 -4.94
C LEU A 100 4.45 12.12 -4.80
N GLN A 101 3.69 12.79 -5.67
CA GLN A 101 2.22 12.73 -5.64
C GLN A 101 1.71 11.30 -5.75
N ARG A 102 2.28 10.51 -6.66
CA ARG A 102 1.93 9.11 -6.81
C ARG A 102 2.21 8.31 -5.54
N ALA A 103 3.38 8.48 -4.92
CA ALA A 103 3.73 7.77 -3.69
C ALA A 103 2.82 8.16 -2.51
N VAL A 104 2.42 9.43 -2.41
CA VAL A 104 1.47 9.90 -1.39
C VAL A 104 0.09 9.29 -1.59
N ILE A 105 -0.41 9.29 -2.83
CA ILE A 105 -1.71 8.70 -3.18
C ILE A 105 -1.70 7.19 -2.85
N GLU A 106 -0.67 6.48 -3.29
CA GLU A 106 -0.53 5.05 -3.04
C GLU A 106 -0.47 4.73 -1.53
N HIS A 107 0.28 5.54 -0.77
CA HIS A 107 0.35 5.39 0.68
C HIS A 107 -1.00 5.65 1.35
N ASN A 108 -1.66 6.76 1.02
CA ASN A 108 -2.94 7.12 1.61
C ASN A 108 -4.05 6.10 1.27
N LEU A 109 -4.09 5.58 0.04
CA LEU A 109 -5.03 4.53 -0.34
C LEU A 109 -4.88 3.27 0.52
N VAL A 110 -3.62 2.86 0.77
CA VAL A 110 -3.36 1.72 1.65
C VAL A 110 -3.73 2.03 3.11
N SER A 111 -3.41 3.23 3.60
CA SER A 111 -3.79 3.64 4.95
C SER A 111 -5.31 3.65 5.13
N MET A 112 -6.05 4.12 4.13
CA MET A 112 -7.52 4.14 4.13
C MET A 112 -8.12 2.74 4.08
N SER A 113 -7.54 1.82 3.32
CA SER A 113 -8.03 0.44 3.26
C SER A 113 -7.97 -0.30 4.59
N GLY A 114 -7.14 0.16 5.53
CA GLY A 114 -7.11 -0.35 6.90
C GLY A 114 -8.16 0.25 7.83
N VAL A 115 -8.84 1.34 7.42
CA VAL A 115 -9.79 2.09 8.26
C VAL A 115 -11.20 2.04 7.71
N TYR A 116 -11.36 2.10 6.40
CA TYR A 116 -12.64 2.14 5.70
C TYR A 116 -12.92 0.81 4.99
N ASN A 117 -14.15 0.34 5.05
CA ASN A 117 -14.61 -0.79 4.23
C ASN A 117 -14.95 -0.34 2.80
N ASN A 118 -15.48 0.87 2.67
CA ASN A 118 -15.77 1.51 1.39
C ASN A 118 -15.68 3.02 1.50
N ILE A 119 -15.49 3.70 0.36
CA ILE A 119 -15.43 5.15 0.27
C ILE A 119 -15.84 5.62 -1.14
N GLY A 120 -16.59 6.72 -1.22
CA GLY A 120 -16.92 7.36 -2.49
C GLY A 120 -15.70 8.07 -3.11
N PHE A 121 -15.62 8.12 -4.45
CA PHE A 121 -14.50 8.79 -5.14
C PHE A 121 -14.37 10.26 -4.81
N ASP A 122 -15.47 10.96 -4.56
CA ASP A 122 -15.48 12.37 -4.19
C ASP A 122 -14.77 12.58 -2.84
N GLN A 123 -15.14 11.78 -1.84
CA GLN A 123 -14.51 11.80 -0.52
C GLN A 123 -13.05 11.33 -0.56
N LEU A 124 -12.77 10.32 -1.37
CA LEU A 124 -11.43 9.81 -1.58
C LEU A 124 -10.53 10.89 -2.19
N GLY A 125 -11.01 11.58 -3.22
CA GLY A 125 -10.30 12.69 -3.87
C GLY A 125 -10.01 13.84 -2.92
N GLU A 126 -10.99 14.23 -2.08
CA GLU A 126 -10.82 15.28 -1.08
C GLU A 126 -9.77 14.91 -0.03
N LEU A 127 -9.81 13.69 0.50
CA LEU A 127 -8.85 13.21 1.51
C LEU A 127 -7.42 13.11 0.98
N ILE A 128 -7.25 12.73 -0.29
CA ILE A 128 -5.94 12.58 -0.93
C ILE A 128 -5.43 13.91 -1.52
N GLY A 129 -6.33 14.87 -1.76
CA GLY A 129 -6.00 16.15 -2.39
C GLY A 129 -5.83 16.06 -3.90
N VAL A 130 -6.60 15.19 -4.58
CA VAL A 130 -6.61 15.02 -6.04
C VAL A 130 -8.05 15.01 -6.56
N SER A 131 -8.21 15.10 -7.90
CA SER A 131 -9.53 14.96 -8.49
C SER A 131 -10.07 13.52 -8.34
N ASP A 132 -11.38 13.38 -8.28
CA ASP A 132 -12.10 12.11 -8.23
C ASP A 132 -11.66 11.13 -9.33
N VAL A 133 -11.48 11.60 -10.56
CA VAL A 133 -10.97 10.81 -11.70
C VAL A 133 -9.55 10.32 -11.48
N GLN A 134 -8.69 11.13 -10.85
CA GLN A 134 -7.32 10.72 -10.55
C GLN A 134 -7.29 9.72 -9.40
N ALA A 135 -8.16 9.89 -8.39
CA ALA A 135 -8.32 8.97 -7.29
C ALA A 135 -8.80 7.58 -7.78
N GLU A 136 -9.81 7.56 -8.66
CA GLU A 136 -10.31 6.33 -9.31
C GLU A 136 -9.19 5.62 -10.08
N LYS A 137 -8.48 6.34 -10.95
CA LYS A 137 -7.38 5.77 -11.74
C LYS A 137 -6.27 5.20 -10.86
N ALA A 138 -5.94 5.87 -9.76
CA ALA A 138 -4.92 5.41 -8.83
C ALA A 138 -5.37 4.13 -8.11
N ALA A 139 -6.62 4.09 -7.61
CA ALA A 139 -7.19 2.92 -6.97
C ALA A 139 -7.27 1.73 -7.94
N ALA A 140 -7.81 1.94 -9.15
CA ALA A 140 -7.90 0.91 -10.18
C ALA A 140 -6.54 0.31 -10.53
N LYS A 141 -5.51 1.17 -10.66
CA LYS A 141 -4.15 0.71 -10.94
C LYS A 141 -3.58 -0.12 -9.79
N MET A 142 -3.79 0.30 -8.54
CA MET A 142 -3.28 -0.44 -7.38
C MET A 142 -3.97 -1.79 -7.21
N ILE A 143 -5.27 -1.89 -7.51
CA ILE A 143 -6.02 -3.15 -7.51
C ILE A 143 -5.51 -4.06 -8.64
N SER A 144 -5.33 -3.52 -9.86
CA SER A 144 -4.78 -4.28 -11.00
C SER A 144 -3.35 -4.78 -10.78
N ASP A 145 -2.55 -4.06 -10.00
CA ASP A 145 -1.17 -4.41 -9.66
C ASP A 145 -1.08 -5.33 -8.42
N ASP A 146 -2.21 -5.85 -7.88
CA ASP A 146 -2.33 -6.65 -6.65
C ASP A 146 -1.68 -5.97 -5.40
N ARG A 147 -1.64 -4.64 -5.38
CA ARG A 147 -1.10 -3.84 -4.27
C ARG A 147 -2.15 -3.35 -3.30
N LEU A 148 -3.40 -3.42 -3.70
CA LEU A 148 -4.58 -3.08 -2.92
C LEU A 148 -5.66 -4.11 -3.20
N THR A 149 -6.18 -4.75 -2.17
CA THR A 149 -7.30 -5.67 -2.29
C THR A 149 -8.60 -4.87 -2.24
N GLY A 150 -9.46 -5.04 -3.25
CA GLY A 150 -10.73 -4.33 -3.31
C GLY A 150 -11.37 -4.40 -4.68
N SER A 151 -12.57 -3.83 -4.78
CA SER A 151 -13.33 -3.69 -6.02
C SER A 151 -13.81 -2.26 -6.21
N ILE A 152 -14.12 -1.91 -7.45
CA ILE A 152 -14.58 -0.58 -7.84
C ILE A 152 -15.96 -0.70 -8.46
N ASP A 153 -16.94 0.00 -7.87
CA ASP A 153 -18.24 0.24 -8.47
C ASP A 153 -18.22 1.61 -9.16
N GLN A 154 -18.22 1.60 -10.49
CA GLN A 154 -18.22 2.84 -11.29
C GLN A 154 -19.61 3.47 -11.38
N VAL A 155 -20.69 2.72 -11.15
CA VAL A 155 -22.07 3.22 -11.22
C VAL A 155 -22.35 4.05 -9.97
N ASP A 156 -22.08 3.48 -8.80
CA ASP A 156 -22.24 4.15 -7.51
C ASP A 156 -21.05 5.02 -7.11
N ARG A 157 -19.96 4.97 -7.91
CA ARG A 157 -18.72 5.73 -7.69
C ARG A 157 -18.08 5.46 -6.33
N ILE A 158 -18.01 4.18 -5.95
CA ILE A 158 -17.51 3.70 -4.65
C ILE A 158 -16.34 2.74 -4.88
N VAL A 159 -15.31 2.88 -4.04
CA VAL A 159 -14.27 1.86 -3.86
C VAL A 159 -14.62 1.03 -2.64
N TYR A 160 -14.66 -0.27 -2.79
CA TYR A 160 -14.73 -1.23 -1.69
C TYR A 160 -13.34 -1.75 -1.40
N PHE A 161 -12.90 -1.65 -0.15
CA PHE A 161 -11.62 -2.16 0.32
C PHE A 161 -11.81 -3.54 0.95
N GLY A 162 -10.87 -4.44 0.70
CA GLY A 162 -10.97 -5.83 1.11
C GLY A 162 -11.42 -6.74 -0.04
N GLY A 163 -11.16 -8.02 0.07
CA GLY A 163 -11.65 -9.00 -0.89
C GLY A 163 -13.16 -9.22 -0.72
N ASP A 164 -13.83 -9.68 -1.79
CA ASP A 164 -15.25 -10.04 -1.82
C ASP A 164 -15.61 -11.21 -0.87
N SER A 165 -14.65 -11.76 -0.18
CA SER A 165 -14.92 -12.78 0.80
C SER A 165 -15.35 -12.15 2.12
N GLU A 166 -16.64 -11.85 2.24
CA GLU A 166 -17.23 -11.90 3.57
C GLU A 166 -16.85 -13.26 4.17
N PRO A 167 -16.29 -13.31 5.38
CA PRO A 167 -15.91 -14.59 6.00
C PRO A 167 -17.02 -15.63 5.99
N LEU A 168 -18.27 -15.16 5.95
CA LEU A 168 -19.49 -15.97 5.82
C LEU A 168 -19.62 -16.62 4.43
N VAL A 169 -19.30 -15.91 3.35
CA VAL A 169 -19.34 -16.44 1.97
C VAL A 169 -18.28 -17.52 1.79
N GLU A 170 -17.06 -17.30 2.23
CA GLU A 170 -16.02 -18.34 2.21
C GLU A 170 -16.41 -19.57 3.06
N TRP A 171 -17.11 -19.32 4.15
CA TRP A 171 -17.59 -20.42 5.02
C TRP A 171 -18.68 -21.21 4.32
N ASP A 172 -19.64 -20.53 3.69
CA ASP A 172 -20.71 -21.17 2.92
C ASP A 172 -20.16 -21.99 1.75
N GLU A 173 -19.18 -21.47 1.00
CA GLU A 173 -18.50 -22.21 -0.07
C GLU A 173 -17.82 -23.48 0.46
N LYS A 174 -17.12 -23.40 1.59
CA LYS A 174 -16.49 -24.54 2.24
C LYS A 174 -17.52 -25.57 2.71
N VAL A 175 -18.65 -25.13 3.26
CA VAL A 175 -19.74 -26.03 3.68
C VAL A 175 -20.35 -26.76 2.48
N VAL A 176 -20.60 -26.04 1.38
CA VAL A 176 -21.09 -26.64 0.13
C VAL A 176 -20.10 -27.66 -0.42
N ASP A 177 -18.80 -27.34 -0.49
CA ASP A 177 -17.75 -28.27 -0.99
C ASP A 177 -17.65 -29.54 -0.12
N ILE A 178 -17.71 -29.41 1.20
CA ILE A 178 -17.73 -30.55 2.12
C ILE A 178 -18.98 -31.39 1.92
N SER A 179 -20.14 -30.76 1.75
CA SER A 179 -21.41 -31.46 1.55
C SER A 179 -21.43 -32.27 0.24
N LEU A 180 -20.89 -31.69 -0.84
CA LEU A 180 -20.75 -32.36 -2.12
C LEU A 180 -19.82 -33.58 -2.03
N LYS A 181 -18.65 -33.42 -1.38
CA LYS A 181 -17.70 -34.52 -1.16
C LYS A 181 -18.30 -35.65 -0.31
N LEU A 182 -19.12 -35.29 0.66
CA LEU A 182 -19.82 -36.27 1.52
C LEU A 182 -20.86 -37.06 0.72
N ASN A 183 -21.61 -36.40 -0.15
CA ASN A 183 -22.53 -37.08 -1.06
C ASN A 183 -21.82 -38.02 -2.03
N ASP A 184 -20.69 -37.61 -2.60
CA ASP A 184 -19.88 -38.48 -3.48
C ASP A 184 -19.38 -39.74 -2.73
N ILE A 185 -18.93 -39.56 -1.50
CA ILE A 185 -18.51 -40.70 -0.66
C ILE A 185 -19.67 -41.67 -0.37
N VAL A 186 -20.85 -41.11 -0.01
CA VAL A 186 -22.05 -41.92 0.24
C VAL A 186 -22.46 -42.71 -1.02
N ASP A 187 -22.39 -42.06 -2.20
CA ASP A 187 -22.73 -42.73 -3.46
C ASP A 187 -21.71 -43.83 -3.82
N GLU A 188 -20.42 -43.60 -3.54
CA GLU A 188 -19.43 -44.67 -3.68
C GLU A 188 -19.65 -45.83 -2.72
N MET A 189 -20.02 -45.55 -1.47
CA MET A 189 -20.33 -46.58 -0.47
C MET A 189 -21.57 -47.40 -0.87
N LYS A 190 -22.61 -46.76 -1.44
CA LYS A 190 -23.78 -47.43 -1.99
C LYS A 190 -23.39 -48.36 -3.15
N LYS A 191 -22.57 -47.86 -4.11
CA LYS A 191 -22.08 -48.64 -5.26
C LYS A 191 -21.28 -49.87 -4.80
N LYS A 192 -20.53 -49.75 -3.70
CA LYS A 192 -19.75 -50.84 -3.11
C LYS A 192 -20.55 -51.77 -2.19
N GLY A 193 -21.85 -51.53 -1.99
CA GLY A 193 -22.71 -52.33 -1.11
C GLY A 193 -22.40 -52.24 0.39
N LEU A 194 -21.70 -51.17 0.82
CA LEU A 194 -21.29 -50.95 2.19
C LEU A 194 -22.35 -50.30 3.08
N VAL A 195 -23.36 -49.71 2.45
CA VAL A 195 -24.51 -49.08 3.13
C VAL A 195 -25.78 -49.59 2.47
N GLN A 196 -26.67 -50.21 3.22
CA GLN A 196 -28.05 -50.46 2.85
C GLN A 196 -28.91 -49.36 3.42
N VAL A 197 -29.65 -48.62 2.55
CA VAL A 197 -30.75 -47.71 2.93
C VAL A 197 -32.05 -48.39 2.70
#